data_a128207d581980c800df61a39e36777e
#
_entry.id   a128207d581980c800df61a39e36777e
#
_cell.length_a   1.000
_cell.length_b   1.000
_cell.length_c   1.000
_cell.angle_alpha   90.00
_cell.angle_beta   90.00
_cell.angle_gamma   90.00
#
_symmetry.space_group_name_H-M   'P 1'
#
loop_
_entity.id
_entity.type
_entity.pdbx_description
1 polymer ?
#
loop_
_entity_poly.entity_id
_entity_poly.type
_entity_poly.pdbx_seq_one_letter_code
_entity_poly.pdbx_strand_id
1 'polypeptide(L)'
;MSLESKIQEIGQKPLPAHVAVIMDGNGRWAKTRGLDRSMGHVEGVNAVRRITEIASDLGVKYLTLYTFSTENWNRPQEEVDALMHLISIAIERETPDLVRNNVRLKIIGDTKTVPGYALDRLRRCEETTASCTGMWMVLAISYSSRWEITDAVKRIAAEAAEGKIDADSIDEATISRHLATAGIPDPALMIRTGGDCRVSNYLLWQIAYSELIFTDTFWPDYTKEDFCDAILRYQSRERRFGKTSEQVNEQK
;
A
#
# COMPACT_ATOMS: atom_id res chain seq x y z
N MET A 1 -22.51 -12.43 -7.80
CA MET A 1 -21.84 -12.46 -9.13
C MET A 1 -20.61 -13.34 -9.03
N SER A 2 -20.26 -14.10 -10.09
CA SER A 2 -19.00 -14.84 -10.14
C SER A 2 -17.81 -13.87 -10.28
N LEU A 3 -16.60 -14.34 -10.00
CA LEU A 3 -15.38 -13.52 -10.17
C LEU A 3 -15.24 -13.03 -11.61
N GLU A 4 -15.49 -13.89 -12.60
CA GLU A 4 -15.43 -13.54 -14.04
C GLU A 4 -16.41 -12.41 -14.38
N SER A 5 -17.66 -12.47 -13.86
CA SER A 5 -18.65 -11.42 -14.09
C SER A 5 -18.21 -10.08 -13.49
N LYS A 6 -17.59 -10.09 -12.30
CA LYS A 6 -17.07 -8.89 -11.66
C LYS A 6 -15.90 -8.28 -12.48
N ILE A 7 -14.98 -9.12 -12.94
CA ILE A 7 -13.86 -8.68 -13.79
C ILE A 7 -14.37 -8.04 -15.08
N GLN A 8 -15.38 -8.66 -15.73
CA GLN A 8 -15.99 -8.12 -16.94
C GLN A 8 -16.66 -6.77 -16.68
N GLU A 9 -17.38 -6.60 -15.59
CA GLU A 9 -18.02 -5.34 -15.20
C GLU A 9 -16.98 -4.25 -14.90
N ILE A 10 -15.92 -4.59 -14.16
CA ILE A 10 -14.79 -3.70 -13.83
C ILE A 10 -14.16 -3.16 -15.12
N GLY A 11 -13.98 -3.99 -16.13
CA GLY A 11 -13.37 -3.61 -17.42
C GLY A 11 -14.15 -2.57 -18.21
N GLN A 12 -15.41 -2.28 -17.85
CA GLN A 12 -16.26 -1.29 -18.54
C GLN A 12 -16.06 0.16 -18.08
N LYS A 13 -15.32 0.37 -16.97
CA LYS A 13 -15.12 1.69 -16.37
C LYS A 13 -13.64 1.91 -16.02
N PRO A 14 -13.19 3.17 -15.88
CA PRO A 14 -11.83 3.47 -15.47
C PRO A 14 -11.48 2.82 -14.13
N LEU A 15 -10.30 2.21 -14.06
CA LEU A 15 -9.74 1.64 -12.84
C LEU A 15 -9.09 2.71 -11.95
N PRO A 16 -9.04 2.50 -10.62
CA PRO A 16 -8.12 3.25 -9.76
C PRO A 16 -6.68 2.94 -10.20
N ALA A 17 -5.92 3.95 -10.60
CA ALA A 17 -4.53 3.76 -10.99
C ALA A 17 -3.67 3.25 -9.83
N HIS A 18 -3.98 3.68 -8.61
CA HIS A 18 -3.30 3.30 -7.39
C HIS A 18 -4.32 2.87 -6.33
N VAL A 19 -4.11 1.69 -5.76
CA VAL A 19 -4.85 1.15 -4.62
C VAL A 19 -3.90 0.99 -3.44
N ALA A 20 -4.27 1.54 -2.27
CA ALA A 20 -3.55 1.36 -1.02
C ALA A 20 -4.32 0.43 -0.08
N VAL A 21 -3.64 -0.45 0.64
CA VAL A 21 -4.29 -1.44 1.53
C VAL A 21 -3.66 -1.42 2.92
N ILE A 22 -4.51 -1.31 3.94
CA ILE A 22 -4.17 -1.60 5.35
C ILE A 22 -4.61 -3.04 5.64
N MET A 23 -3.63 -3.93 5.76
CA MET A 23 -3.79 -5.37 5.93
C MET A 23 -4.04 -5.74 7.40
N ASP A 24 -5.23 -5.40 7.91
CA ASP A 24 -5.57 -5.59 9.31
C ASP A 24 -6.41 -6.86 9.56
N GLY A 25 -6.31 -7.37 10.80
CA GLY A 25 -7.08 -8.50 11.27
C GLY A 25 -6.31 -9.82 11.41
N ASN A 26 -5.03 -9.90 11.04
CA ASN A 26 -4.22 -11.14 11.09
C ASN A 26 -4.26 -11.81 12.48
N GLY A 27 -3.98 -11.05 13.54
CA GLY A 27 -3.98 -11.59 14.90
C GLY A 27 -5.38 -12.00 15.39
N ARG A 28 -6.42 -11.24 15.02
CA ARG A 28 -7.82 -11.57 15.36
C ARG A 28 -8.28 -12.83 14.63
N TRP A 29 -7.92 -12.95 13.36
CA TRP A 29 -8.16 -14.15 12.55
C TRP A 29 -7.58 -15.41 13.22
N ALA A 30 -6.33 -15.37 13.64
CA ALA A 30 -5.69 -16.49 14.34
C ALA A 30 -6.42 -16.82 15.66
N LYS A 31 -6.71 -15.79 16.48
CA LYS A 31 -7.40 -15.95 17.76
C LYS A 31 -8.78 -16.61 17.60
N THR A 32 -9.58 -16.23 16.60
CA THR A 32 -10.91 -16.82 16.37
C THR A 32 -10.85 -18.28 15.95
N ARG A 33 -9.66 -18.77 15.54
CA ARG A 33 -9.42 -20.18 15.15
C ARG A 33 -8.61 -20.96 16.16
N GLY A 34 -8.33 -20.37 17.33
CA GLY A 34 -7.51 -21.02 18.36
C GLY A 34 -6.04 -21.22 17.95
N LEU A 35 -5.55 -20.42 17.02
CA LEU A 35 -4.19 -20.47 16.49
C LEU A 35 -3.31 -19.37 17.11
N ASP A 36 -2.00 -19.59 17.09
CA ASP A 36 -1.04 -18.58 17.46
C ASP A 36 -1.12 -17.37 16.52
N ARG A 37 -0.89 -16.18 17.08
CA ARG A 37 -0.94 -14.91 16.35
C ARG A 37 -0.06 -14.89 15.09
N SER A 38 1.09 -15.53 15.15
CA SER A 38 2.04 -15.70 14.05
C SER A 38 1.42 -16.39 12.84
N MET A 39 0.54 -17.38 13.06
CA MET A 39 -0.14 -18.10 11.97
C MET A 39 -1.05 -17.19 11.15
N GLY A 40 -1.66 -16.18 11.77
CA GLY A 40 -2.43 -15.18 11.05
C GLY A 40 -1.57 -14.34 10.10
N HIS A 41 -0.35 -14.02 10.49
CA HIS A 41 0.60 -13.30 9.62
C HIS A 41 1.12 -14.19 8.48
N VAL A 42 1.35 -15.47 8.74
CA VAL A 42 1.73 -16.44 7.69
C VAL A 42 0.62 -16.56 6.64
N GLU A 43 -0.64 -16.70 7.08
CA GLU A 43 -1.76 -16.74 6.13
C GLU A 43 -1.98 -15.39 5.43
N GLY A 44 -1.67 -14.29 6.13
CA GLY A 44 -1.67 -12.95 5.55
C GLY A 44 -0.74 -12.79 4.34
N VAL A 45 0.38 -13.53 4.28
CA VAL A 45 1.25 -13.57 3.10
C VAL A 45 0.54 -14.20 1.89
N ASN A 46 -0.25 -15.25 2.10
CA ASN A 46 -1.05 -15.86 1.05
C ASN A 46 -2.11 -14.87 0.50
N ALA A 47 -2.69 -14.05 1.37
CA ALA A 47 -3.59 -12.98 0.96
C ALA A 47 -2.87 -11.90 0.13
N VAL A 48 -1.63 -11.51 0.50
CA VAL A 48 -0.81 -10.60 -0.33
C VAL A 48 -0.66 -11.14 -1.74
N ARG A 49 -0.31 -12.43 -1.90
CA ARG A 49 -0.17 -13.06 -3.22
C ARG A 49 -1.47 -12.95 -4.02
N ARG A 50 -2.61 -13.39 -3.43
CA ARG A 50 -3.93 -13.35 -4.10
C ARG A 50 -4.30 -11.97 -4.61
N ILE A 51 -4.08 -10.95 -3.77
CA ILE A 51 -4.47 -9.58 -4.09
C ILE A 51 -3.50 -8.94 -5.08
N THR A 52 -2.20 -9.28 -4.99
CA THR A 52 -1.21 -8.83 -5.98
C THR A 52 -1.53 -9.40 -7.37
N GLU A 53 -1.87 -10.68 -7.46
CA GLU A 53 -2.28 -11.32 -8.71
C GLU A 53 -3.50 -10.62 -9.32
N ILE A 54 -4.62 -10.53 -8.59
CA ILE A 54 -5.84 -9.95 -9.14
C ILE A 54 -5.68 -8.46 -9.47
N ALA A 55 -4.93 -7.70 -8.68
CA ALA A 55 -4.66 -6.28 -8.97
C ALA A 55 -3.85 -6.13 -10.27
N SER A 56 -2.84 -6.99 -10.48
CA SER A 56 -2.05 -7.04 -11.71
C SER A 56 -2.91 -7.45 -12.92
N ASP A 57 -3.71 -8.51 -12.78
CA ASP A 57 -4.59 -9.02 -13.84
C ASP A 57 -5.64 -7.98 -14.28
N LEU A 58 -6.17 -7.22 -13.35
CA LEU A 58 -7.10 -6.11 -13.63
C LEU A 58 -6.41 -4.92 -14.32
N GLY A 59 -5.09 -4.78 -14.20
CA GLY A 59 -4.33 -3.67 -14.77
C GLY A 59 -4.16 -2.45 -13.85
N VAL A 60 -4.32 -2.63 -12.54
CA VAL A 60 -3.93 -1.64 -11.52
C VAL A 60 -2.44 -1.31 -11.72
N LYS A 61 -2.07 -0.03 -11.63
CA LYS A 61 -0.68 0.39 -11.87
C LYS A 61 0.17 0.38 -10.61
N TYR A 62 -0.42 0.69 -9.45
CA TYR A 62 0.26 0.74 -8.16
C TYR A 62 -0.61 0.07 -7.10
N LEU A 63 0.00 -0.85 -6.34
CA LEU A 63 -0.60 -1.48 -5.16
C LEU A 63 0.32 -1.23 -3.97
N THR A 64 -0.10 -0.34 -3.05
CA THR A 64 0.68 -0.06 -1.83
C THR A 64 0.11 -0.83 -0.64
N LEU A 65 0.97 -1.61 0.02
CA LEU A 65 0.61 -2.48 1.13
C LEU A 65 1.25 -1.99 2.43
N TYR A 66 0.45 -1.73 3.47
CA TYR A 66 0.93 -1.35 4.80
C TYR A 66 1.44 -2.58 5.54
N THR A 67 2.73 -2.88 5.35
CA THR A 67 3.32 -4.15 5.81
C THR A 67 3.80 -4.08 7.25
N PHE A 68 4.47 -2.97 7.65
CA PHE A 68 4.98 -2.77 9.00
C PHE A 68 5.06 -1.27 9.31
N SER A 69 4.33 -0.82 10.33
CA SER A 69 4.34 0.59 10.74
C SER A 69 5.47 0.91 11.72
N THR A 70 5.83 2.21 11.83
CA THR A 70 6.78 2.67 12.87
C THR A 70 6.28 2.35 14.28
N GLU A 71 4.96 2.35 14.51
CA GLU A 71 4.36 2.01 15.80
C GLU A 71 4.51 0.53 16.14
N ASN A 72 4.69 -0.35 15.14
CA ASN A 72 4.87 -1.79 15.36
C ASN A 72 6.20 -2.13 16.07
N TRP A 73 7.20 -1.24 16.04
CA TRP A 73 8.42 -1.40 16.81
C TRP A 73 8.19 -1.42 18.33
N ASN A 74 7.06 -0.87 18.81
CA ASN A 74 6.66 -0.90 20.22
C ASN A 74 6.04 -2.24 20.68
N ARG A 75 5.92 -3.23 19.78
CA ARG A 75 5.46 -4.57 20.12
C ARG A 75 6.54 -5.35 20.88
N PRO A 76 6.19 -6.47 21.55
CA PRO A 76 7.20 -7.35 22.13
C PRO A 76 8.26 -7.72 21.10
N GLN A 77 9.55 -7.71 21.51
CA GLN A 77 10.67 -7.92 20.60
C GLN A 77 10.57 -9.24 19.83
N GLU A 78 10.12 -10.30 20.49
CA GLU A 78 9.91 -11.62 19.86
C GLU A 78 8.90 -11.55 18.69
N GLU A 79 7.83 -10.76 18.85
CA GLU A 79 6.85 -10.56 17.75
C GLU A 79 7.46 -9.75 16.61
N VAL A 80 8.22 -8.71 16.92
CA VAL A 80 8.92 -7.88 15.91
C VAL A 80 9.90 -8.74 15.11
N ASP A 81 10.73 -9.52 15.78
CA ASP A 81 11.73 -10.39 15.16
C ASP A 81 11.07 -11.46 14.28
N ALA A 82 10.00 -12.07 14.76
CA ALA A 82 9.22 -13.03 13.97
C ALA A 82 8.61 -12.41 12.73
N LEU A 83 8.08 -11.18 12.80
CA LEU A 83 7.52 -10.46 11.66
C LEU A 83 8.60 -10.09 10.64
N MET A 84 9.75 -9.55 11.07
CA MET A 84 10.85 -9.23 10.19
C MET A 84 11.40 -10.47 9.48
N HIS A 85 11.48 -11.60 10.19
CA HIS A 85 11.88 -12.87 9.62
C HIS A 85 10.87 -13.39 8.60
N LEU A 86 9.58 -13.32 8.92
CA LEU A 86 8.49 -13.69 8.00
C LEU A 86 8.53 -12.85 6.72
N ILE A 87 8.66 -11.51 6.85
CA ILE A 87 8.75 -10.61 5.69
C ILE A 87 9.95 -10.99 4.81
N SER A 88 11.10 -11.26 5.44
CA SER A 88 12.32 -11.58 4.70
C SER A 88 12.24 -12.91 3.93
N ILE A 89 11.60 -13.94 4.52
CA ILE A 89 11.38 -15.24 3.86
C ILE A 89 10.32 -15.11 2.78
N ALA A 90 9.23 -14.40 3.08
CA ALA A 90 8.14 -14.22 2.13
C ALA A 90 8.60 -13.53 0.86
N ILE A 91 9.33 -12.43 0.97
CA ILE A 91 9.79 -11.68 -0.20
C ILE A 91 10.76 -12.50 -1.07
N GLU A 92 11.65 -13.28 -0.46
CA GLU A 92 12.55 -14.15 -1.20
C GLU A 92 11.79 -15.23 -1.96
N ARG A 93 10.79 -15.85 -1.32
CA ARG A 93 9.93 -16.88 -1.94
C ARG A 93 9.07 -16.33 -3.07
N GLU A 94 8.52 -15.10 -2.89
CA GLU A 94 7.59 -14.51 -3.87
C GLU A 94 8.31 -13.83 -5.05
N THR A 95 9.60 -13.53 -4.94
CA THR A 95 10.36 -12.82 -5.99
C THR A 95 10.24 -13.46 -7.39
N PRO A 96 10.35 -14.81 -7.59
CA PRO A 96 10.16 -15.42 -8.90
C PRO A 96 8.77 -15.21 -9.49
N ASP A 97 7.74 -15.20 -8.63
CA ASP A 97 6.35 -15.00 -9.04
C ASP A 97 6.09 -13.54 -9.42
N LEU A 98 6.69 -12.59 -8.71
CA LEU A 98 6.65 -11.17 -9.08
C LEU A 98 7.25 -10.93 -10.47
N VAL A 99 8.42 -11.51 -10.75
CA VAL A 99 9.05 -11.40 -12.08
C VAL A 99 8.16 -12.03 -13.16
N ARG A 100 7.63 -13.25 -12.92
CA ARG A 100 6.76 -13.95 -13.87
C ARG A 100 5.50 -13.15 -14.19
N ASN A 101 4.93 -12.46 -13.20
CA ASN A 101 3.72 -11.63 -13.35
C ASN A 101 4.04 -10.19 -13.76
N ASN A 102 5.29 -9.90 -14.13
CA ASN A 102 5.76 -8.57 -14.52
C ASN A 102 5.43 -7.48 -13.46
N VAL A 103 5.54 -7.84 -12.16
CA VAL A 103 5.33 -6.93 -11.03
C VAL A 103 6.66 -6.41 -10.53
N ARG A 104 6.79 -5.09 -10.42
CA ARG A 104 7.99 -4.42 -9.91
C ARG A 104 7.82 -4.08 -8.45
N LEU A 105 8.79 -4.45 -7.61
CA LEU A 105 8.80 -4.09 -6.19
C LEU A 105 9.38 -2.70 -5.97
N LYS A 106 8.80 -1.96 -5.01
CA LYS A 106 9.38 -0.77 -4.40
C LYS A 106 9.15 -0.80 -2.89
N ILE A 107 10.14 -0.33 -2.12
CA ILE A 107 10.05 -0.21 -0.67
C ILE A 107 9.95 1.28 -0.31
N ILE A 108 9.05 1.63 0.62
CA ILE A 108 8.96 2.95 1.24
C ILE A 108 8.99 2.82 2.76
N GLY A 109 9.54 3.82 3.45
CA GLY A 109 9.64 3.89 4.91
C GLY A 109 11.06 4.09 5.42
N ASP A 110 11.24 4.06 6.74
CA ASP A 110 12.54 4.22 7.38
C ASP A 110 13.34 2.91 7.36
N THR A 111 14.05 2.68 6.27
CA THR A 111 14.87 1.48 6.09
C THR A 111 16.06 1.40 7.04
N LYS A 112 16.43 2.50 7.74
CA LYS A 112 17.55 2.52 8.68
C LYS A 112 17.28 1.68 9.94
N THR A 113 16.00 1.50 10.27
CA THR A 113 15.56 0.72 11.44
C THR A 113 15.33 -0.76 11.12
N VAL A 114 15.26 -1.12 9.82
CA VAL A 114 15.01 -2.49 9.36
C VAL A 114 16.29 -3.33 9.55
N PRO A 115 16.21 -4.54 10.16
CA PRO A 115 17.35 -5.42 10.30
C PRO A 115 18.03 -5.73 8.97
N GLY A 116 19.38 -5.72 8.95
CA GLY A 116 20.17 -5.86 7.73
C GLY A 116 19.80 -7.08 6.88
N TYR A 117 19.59 -8.24 7.53
CA TYR A 117 19.20 -9.47 6.82
C TYR A 117 17.87 -9.36 6.07
N ALA A 118 16.90 -8.60 6.63
CA ALA A 118 15.62 -8.37 5.99
C ALA A 118 15.73 -7.32 4.87
N LEU A 119 16.46 -6.23 5.15
CA LEU A 119 16.68 -5.17 4.18
C LEU A 119 17.44 -5.67 2.94
N ASP A 120 18.45 -6.52 3.11
CA ASP A 120 19.22 -7.09 2.00
C ASP A 120 18.34 -7.94 1.06
N ARG A 121 17.42 -8.75 1.62
CA ARG A 121 16.49 -9.53 0.81
C ARG A 121 15.47 -8.67 0.08
N LEU A 122 14.96 -7.64 0.74
CA LEU A 122 14.05 -6.68 0.14
C LEU A 122 14.71 -5.92 -1.02
N ARG A 123 15.95 -5.42 -0.84
CA ARG A 123 16.70 -4.75 -1.90
C ARG A 123 17.02 -5.67 -3.08
N ARG A 124 17.43 -6.92 -2.79
CA ARG A 124 17.65 -7.92 -3.85
C ARG A 124 16.38 -8.16 -4.67
N CYS A 125 15.21 -8.18 -4.04
CA CYS A 125 13.94 -8.31 -4.75
C CYS A 125 13.65 -7.05 -5.60
N GLU A 126 13.89 -5.83 -5.09
CA GLU A 126 13.79 -4.59 -5.88
C GLU A 126 14.68 -4.64 -7.12
N GLU A 127 15.94 -5.04 -6.96
CA GLU A 127 16.92 -5.19 -8.05
C GLU A 127 16.47 -6.26 -9.06
N THR A 128 16.03 -7.43 -8.58
CA THR A 128 15.59 -8.54 -9.44
C THR A 128 14.35 -8.18 -10.26
N THR A 129 13.44 -7.39 -9.69
CA THR A 129 12.20 -6.95 -10.36
C THR A 129 12.34 -5.62 -11.11
N ALA A 130 13.54 -5.00 -11.12
CA ALA A 130 13.76 -3.66 -11.68
C ALA A 130 13.42 -3.56 -13.18
N SER A 131 13.54 -4.64 -13.94
CA SER A 131 13.19 -4.71 -15.37
C SER A 131 11.71 -4.92 -15.64
N CYS A 132 10.91 -5.26 -14.61
CA CYS A 132 9.47 -5.42 -14.77
C CYS A 132 8.80 -4.07 -15.07
N THR A 133 7.85 -4.08 -16.00
CA THR A 133 7.18 -2.88 -16.55
C THR A 133 5.68 -2.82 -16.25
N GLY A 134 5.16 -3.82 -15.56
CA GLY A 134 3.75 -3.93 -15.21
C GLY A 134 3.40 -3.15 -13.94
N MET A 135 2.66 -3.78 -13.03
CA MET A 135 2.24 -3.16 -11.78
C MET A 135 3.43 -2.92 -10.83
N TRP A 136 3.41 -1.81 -10.12
CA TRP A 136 4.28 -1.57 -8.98
C TRP A 136 3.62 -2.08 -7.70
N MET A 137 4.25 -3.04 -7.02
CA MET A 137 3.94 -3.41 -5.65
C MET A 137 4.81 -2.60 -4.70
N VAL A 138 4.19 -1.74 -3.90
CA VAL A 138 4.89 -0.85 -2.97
C VAL A 138 4.69 -1.38 -1.55
N LEU A 139 5.76 -1.79 -0.88
CA LEU A 139 5.72 -2.23 0.50
C LEU A 139 6.09 -1.08 1.44
N ALA A 140 5.15 -0.64 2.26
CA ALA A 140 5.39 0.33 3.32
C ALA A 140 5.90 -0.42 4.57
N ILE A 141 7.23 -0.34 4.83
CA ILE A 141 7.93 -1.06 5.90
C ILE A 141 8.64 -0.04 6.79
N SER A 142 8.45 -0.17 8.11
CA SER A 142 8.87 0.86 9.07
C SER A 142 8.39 2.25 8.64
N TYR A 143 7.14 2.30 8.20
CA TYR A 143 6.53 3.48 7.61
C TYR A 143 5.47 4.08 8.53
N SER A 144 5.40 5.39 8.56
CA SER A 144 4.23 6.16 9.01
C SER A 144 4.24 7.55 8.37
N SER A 145 3.05 8.12 8.14
CA SER A 145 2.95 9.43 7.49
C SER A 145 3.57 10.56 8.30
N ARG A 146 3.43 10.54 9.63
CA ARG A 146 4.06 11.58 10.46
C ARG A 146 5.57 11.53 10.38
N TRP A 147 6.17 10.33 10.36
CA TRP A 147 7.60 10.16 10.11
C TRP A 147 7.99 10.69 8.72
N GLU A 148 7.27 10.26 7.67
CA GLU A 148 7.54 10.62 6.28
C GLU A 148 7.50 12.14 6.07
N ILE A 149 6.43 12.80 6.56
CA ILE A 149 6.26 14.26 6.46
C ILE A 149 7.38 14.98 7.23
N THR A 150 7.73 14.50 8.43
CA THR A 150 8.82 15.08 9.22
C THR A 150 10.16 14.93 8.50
N ASP A 151 10.43 13.79 7.86
CA ASP A 151 11.64 13.56 7.09
C ASP A 151 11.68 14.46 5.85
N ALA A 152 10.57 14.61 5.13
CA ALA A 152 10.43 15.53 4.00
C ALA A 152 10.72 16.98 4.41
N VAL A 153 10.13 17.45 5.52
CA VAL A 153 10.38 18.80 6.06
C VAL A 153 11.86 19.00 6.38
N LYS A 154 12.52 18.04 7.01
CA LYS A 154 13.98 18.14 7.31
C LYS A 154 14.82 18.28 6.04
N ARG A 155 14.50 17.52 4.98
CA ARG A 155 15.21 17.60 3.69
C ARG A 155 14.97 18.94 3.02
N ILE A 156 13.74 19.43 2.97
CA ILE A 156 13.38 20.74 2.41
C ILE A 156 14.10 21.86 3.18
N ALA A 157 14.12 21.80 4.52
CA ALA A 157 14.81 22.79 5.34
C ALA A 157 16.31 22.82 5.09
N ALA A 158 16.95 21.64 4.90
CA ALA A 158 18.36 21.55 4.56
C ALA A 158 18.65 22.15 3.18
N GLU A 159 17.83 21.85 2.17
CA GLU A 159 17.96 22.41 0.82
C GLU A 159 17.73 23.93 0.80
N ALA A 160 16.80 24.46 1.61
CA ALA A 160 16.61 25.89 1.75
C ALA A 160 17.81 26.56 2.44
N ALA A 161 18.36 25.97 3.49
CA ALA A 161 19.57 26.47 4.16
C ALA A 161 20.81 26.49 3.25
N GLU A 162 20.88 25.56 2.29
CA GLU A 162 21.92 25.49 1.26
C GLU A 162 21.65 26.41 0.05
N GLY A 163 20.52 27.13 0.03
CA GLY A 163 20.11 28.02 -1.07
C GLY A 163 19.66 27.27 -2.34
N LYS A 164 19.36 25.99 -2.25
CA LYS A 164 18.87 25.17 -3.38
C LYS A 164 17.37 25.39 -3.66
N ILE A 165 16.62 25.74 -2.63
CA ILE A 165 15.19 26.05 -2.68
C ILE A 165 14.96 27.39 -1.99
N ASP A 166 14.19 28.27 -2.63
CA ASP A 166 13.68 29.48 -1.97
C ASP A 166 12.51 29.10 -1.06
N ALA A 167 12.56 29.52 0.20
CA ALA A 167 11.51 29.23 1.19
C ALA A 167 10.13 29.70 0.73
N ASP A 168 10.05 30.86 0.04
CA ASP A 168 8.80 31.41 -0.48
C ASP A 168 8.24 30.64 -1.69
N SER A 169 9.06 29.77 -2.31
CA SER A 169 8.65 28.88 -3.42
C SER A 169 8.16 27.50 -2.98
N ILE A 170 8.17 27.21 -1.65
CA ILE A 170 7.73 25.92 -1.14
C ILE A 170 6.22 25.81 -1.27
N ASP A 171 5.76 24.83 -2.07
CA ASP A 171 4.37 24.50 -2.35
C ASP A 171 4.04 23.02 -2.03
N GLU A 172 2.79 22.60 -2.25
CA GLU A 172 2.37 21.20 -2.06
C GLU A 172 3.15 20.24 -2.96
N ALA A 173 3.52 20.66 -4.17
CA ALA A 173 4.32 19.86 -5.09
C ALA A 173 5.75 19.69 -4.56
N THR A 174 6.30 20.69 -3.92
CA THR A 174 7.60 20.61 -3.23
C THR A 174 7.56 19.56 -2.13
N ILE A 175 6.53 19.57 -1.28
CA ILE A 175 6.37 18.54 -0.24
C ILE A 175 6.25 17.17 -0.88
N SER A 176 5.35 17.01 -1.86
CA SER A 176 5.09 15.72 -2.53
C SER A 176 6.35 15.11 -3.16
N ARG A 177 7.24 15.93 -3.73
CA ARG A 177 8.54 15.49 -4.29
C ARG A 177 9.52 14.99 -3.23
N HIS A 178 9.35 15.39 -1.98
CA HIS A 178 10.20 14.97 -0.86
C HIS A 178 9.61 13.83 -0.03
N LEU A 179 8.38 13.38 -0.31
CA LEU A 179 7.81 12.21 0.34
C LEU A 179 8.44 10.91 -0.18
N ALA A 180 8.35 9.83 0.60
CA ALA A 180 8.83 8.51 0.20
C ALA A 180 8.08 7.95 -1.02
N THR A 181 6.89 8.48 -1.28
CA THR A 181 6.03 8.16 -2.44
C THR A 181 6.31 9.03 -3.66
N ALA A 182 7.38 9.84 -3.67
CA ALA A 182 7.72 10.68 -4.81
C ALA A 182 7.75 9.88 -6.13
N GLY A 183 7.05 10.37 -7.15
CA GLY A 183 6.91 9.71 -8.45
C GLY A 183 5.85 8.60 -8.50
N ILE A 184 5.16 8.32 -7.40
CA ILE A 184 3.98 7.45 -7.34
C ILE A 184 2.73 8.35 -7.27
N PRO A 185 1.71 8.16 -8.10
CA PRO A 185 0.47 8.93 -7.99
C PRO A 185 -0.24 8.63 -6.66
N ASP A 186 -0.99 9.58 -6.14
CA ASP A 186 -1.78 9.38 -4.95
C ASP A 186 -2.80 8.23 -5.13
N PRO A 187 -3.08 7.43 -4.07
CA PRO A 187 -4.05 6.35 -4.18
C PRO A 187 -5.46 6.92 -4.42
N ALA A 188 -6.11 6.40 -5.46
CA ALA A 188 -7.51 6.72 -5.73
C ALA A 188 -8.47 5.98 -4.79
N LEU A 189 -8.02 4.82 -4.28
CA LEU A 189 -8.75 3.94 -3.39
C LEU A 189 -7.84 3.48 -2.25
N MET A 190 -8.32 3.59 -1.01
CA MET A 190 -7.71 2.96 0.16
C MET A 190 -8.68 1.95 0.76
N ILE A 191 -8.21 0.72 0.98
CA ILE A 191 -8.96 -0.39 1.58
C ILE A 191 -8.35 -0.70 2.95
N ARG A 192 -9.20 -0.86 3.97
CA ARG A 192 -8.78 -1.42 5.25
C ARG A 192 -9.66 -2.61 5.60
N THR A 193 -9.01 -3.74 5.87
CA THR A 193 -9.63 -4.97 6.36
C THR A 193 -9.71 -5.01 7.89
N GLY A 194 -10.48 -5.94 8.45
CA GLY A 194 -10.50 -6.23 9.87
C GLY A 194 -11.45 -5.39 10.73
N GLY A 195 -12.35 -4.59 10.13
CA GLY A 195 -13.44 -3.91 10.84
C GLY A 195 -13.12 -2.57 11.50
N ASP A 196 -11.86 -2.18 11.57
CA ASP A 196 -11.47 -0.88 12.14
C ASP A 196 -11.64 0.28 11.12
N CYS A 197 -12.32 1.37 11.53
CA CYS A 197 -12.59 2.55 10.69
C CYS A 197 -11.63 3.71 11.01
N ARG A 198 -10.34 3.50 10.82
CA ARG A 198 -9.27 4.51 10.98
C ARG A 198 -8.14 4.26 9.99
N VAL A 199 -7.36 5.29 9.66
CA VAL A 199 -6.25 5.20 8.70
C VAL A 199 -4.88 4.92 9.34
N SER A 200 -4.79 4.92 10.67
CA SER A 200 -3.63 4.50 11.46
C SER A 200 -2.30 5.08 10.98
N ASN A 201 -2.24 6.40 10.76
CA ASN A 201 -1.02 7.09 10.35
C ASN A 201 -0.44 6.59 9.00
N TYR A 202 -1.31 6.12 8.10
CA TYR A 202 -0.94 5.59 6.79
C TYR A 202 -1.29 6.58 5.68
N LEU A 203 -0.30 6.97 4.88
CA LEU A 203 -0.41 7.79 3.67
C LEU A 203 -1.28 9.07 3.85
N LEU A 204 -1.19 9.76 5.02
CA LEU A 204 -2.11 10.88 5.35
C LEU A 204 -2.09 11.99 4.30
N TRP A 205 -0.93 12.31 3.73
CA TRP A 205 -0.80 13.31 2.69
C TRP A 205 -1.48 12.83 1.40
N GLN A 206 -1.22 11.60 1.01
CA GLN A 206 -1.61 11.04 -0.28
C GLN A 206 -3.09 10.65 -0.35
N ILE A 207 -3.73 10.29 0.79
CA ILE A 207 -5.13 9.84 0.81
C ILE A 207 -6.15 10.98 0.96
N ALA A 208 -5.71 12.24 0.88
CA ALA A 208 -6.57 13.42 1.08
C ALA A 208 -7.86 13.39 0.21
N TYR A 209 -7.79 12.80 -0.98
CA TYR A 209 -8.92 12.65 -1.90
C TYR A 209 -9.20 11.21 -2.30
N SER A 210 -8.71 10.23 -1.53
CA SER A 210 -8.98 8.82 -1.78
C SER A 210 -10.40 8.42 -1.37
N GLU A 211 -11.02 7.53 -2.12
CA GLU A 211 -12.17 6.78 -1.62
C GLU A 211 -11.70 5.80 -0.55
N LEU A 212 -12.37 5.78 0.61
CA LEU A 212 -12.03 4.91 1.72
C LEU A 212 -13.05 3.79 1.84
N ILE A 213 -12.58 2.54 1.82
CA ILE A 213 -13.41 1.36 2.02
C ILE A 213 -12.92 0.59 3.23
N PHE A 214 -13.79 0.44 4.20
CA PHE A 214 -13.58 -0.37 5.40
C PHE A 214 -14.42 -1.65 5.29
N THR A 215 -13.84 -2.80 5.63
CA THR A 215 -14.53 -4.09 5.64
C THR A 215 -14.23 -4.87 6.91
N ASP A 216 -15.22 -5.61 7.40
CA ASP A 216 -15.09 -6.47 8.58
C ASP A 216 -14.27 -7.74 8.30
N THR A 217 -14.11 -8.12 7.01
CA THR A 217 -13.31 -9.27 6.59
C THR A 217 -11.88 -9.12 7.10
N PHE A 218 -11.36 -10.11 7.82
CA PHE A 218 -9.95 -10.15 8.22
C PHE A 218 -9.04 -10.34 7.01
N TRP A 219 -7.85 -9.73 7.02
CA TRP A 219 -6.92 -9.81 5.90
C TRP A 219 -6.65 -11.23 5.38
N PRO A 220 -6.39 -12.26 6.24
CA PRO A 220 -6.19 -13.62 5.75
C PRO A 220 -7.36 -14.20 4.95
N ASP A 221 -8.58 -13.80 5.24
CA ASP A 221 -9.80 -14.26 4.55
C ASP A 221 -10.19 -13.35 3.37
N TYR A 222 -9.48 -12.23 3.14
CA TYR A 222 -9.79 -11.28 2.07
C TYR A 222 -9.51 -11.90 0.69
N THR A 223 -10.53 -12.03 -0.13
CA THR A 223 -10.49 -12.78 -1.39
C THR A 223 -10.29 -11.87 -2.62
N LYS A 224 -10.07 -12.50 -3.80
CA LYS A 224 -10.08 -11.82 -5.10
C LYS A 224 -11.44 -11.16 -5.38
N GLU A 225 -12.52 -11.83 -4.99
CA GLU A 225 -13.89 -11.34 -5.09
C GLU A 225 -14.13 -10.09 -4.25
N ASP A 226 -13.63 -10.05 -3.01
CA ASP A 226 -13.73 -8.89 -2.12
C ASP A 226 -12.97 -7.69 -2.69
N PHE A 227 -11.79 -7.92 -3.27
CA PHE A 227 -11.03 -6.88 -3.95
C PHE A 227 -11.78 -6.32 -5.16
N CYS A 228 -12.37 -7.19 -5.99
CA CYS A 228 -13.22 -6.78 -7.10
C CYS A 228 -14.44 -5.97 -6.62
N ASP A 229 -15.09 -6.36 -5.53
CA ASP A 229 -16.20 -5.61 -4.95
C ASP A 229 -15.77 -4.21 -4.49
N ALA A 230 -14.58 -4.08 -3.91
CA ALA A 230 -14.02 -2.78 -3.56
C ALA A 230 -13.78 -1.91 -4.81
N ILE A 231 -13.28 -2.47 -5.90
CA ILE A 231 -13.11 -1.75 -7.18
C ILE A 231 -14.47 -1.32 -7.76
N LEU A 232 -15.45 -2.22 -7.81
CA LEU A 232 -16.80 -1.89 -8.31
C LEU A 232 -17.46 -0.79 -7.47
N ARG A 233 -17.29 -0.84 -6.15
CA ARG A 233 -17.78 0.17 -5.23
C ARG A 233 -17.09 1.52 -5.46
N TYR A 234 -15.77 1.55 -5.71
CA TYR A 234 -15.06 2.75 -6.13
C TYR A 234 -15.63 3.28 -7.46
N GLN A 235 -15.82 2.43 -8.47
CA GLN A 235 -16.35 2.81 -9.79
C GLN A 235 -17.80 3.29 -9.78
N SER A 236 -18.55 3.01 -8.71
CA SER A 236 -19.92 3.52 -8.51
C SER A 236 -19.96 4.94 -7.93
N ARG A 237 -18.82 5.48 -7.45
CA ARG A 237 -18.72 6.81 -6.86
C ARG A 237 -18.42 7.88 -7.92
N GLU A 238 -19.05 9.04 -7.76
CA GLU A 238 -18.71 10.23 -8.52
C GLU A 238 -17.59 10.99 -7.80
N ARG A 239 -16.41 11.10 -8.43
CA ARG A 239 -15.26 11.84 -7.86
C ARG A 239 -15.36 13.31 -8.27
N ARG A 240 -15.59 14.18 -7.31
CA ARG A 240 -15.87 15.61 -7.55
C ARG A 240 -14.68 16.54 -7.32
N PHE A 241 -13.69 16.12 -6.52
CA PHE A 241 -12.50 16.94 -6.17
C PHE A 241 -12.88 18.39 -5.76
N GLY A 242 -13.92 18.54 -4.94
CA GLY A 242 -14.44 19.85 -4.51
C GLY A 242 -15.35 20.57 -5.51
N LYS A 243 -15.61 20.00 -6.69
CA LYS A 243 -16.54 20.55 -7.71
C LYS A 243 -17.97 20.07 -7.49
N THR A 244 -18.94 20.76 -8.12
CA THR A 244 -20.33 20.27 -8.19
C THR A 244 -20.47 19.17 -9.25
N SER A 245 -21.51 18.35 -9.19
CA SER A 245 -21.81 17.33 -10.21
C SER A 245 -21.97 17.93 -11.61
N GLU A 246 -22.54 19.14 -11.72
CA GLU A 246 -22.71 19.87 -12.97
C GLU A 246 -21.36 20.24 -13.59
N GLN A 247 -20.42 20.78 -12.79
CA GLN A 247 -19.06 21.12 -13.24
C GLN A 247 -18.23 19.90 -13.67
N VAL A 248 -18.49 18.72 -13.09
CA VAL A 248 -17.82 17.47 -13.49
C VAL A 248 -18.36 16.98 -14.84
N ASN A 249 -19.66 17.14 -15.10
CA ASN A 249 -20.30 16.71 -16.35
C ASN A 249 -19.97 17.61 -17.55
N GLU A 250 -19.70 18.90 -17.32
CA GLU A 250 -19.27 19.83 -18.38
C GLU A 250 -17.84 19.57 -18.89
N GLN A 251 -17.03 18.74 -18.18
CA GLN A 251 -15.64 18.41 -18.56
C GLN A 251 -15.48 17.01 -19.18
N LYS A 252 -16.57 16.24 -19.35
CA LYS A 252 -16.61 14.96 -20.08
C LYS A 252 -17.04 15.15 -21.51
#